data_5f1a9fa5a934f4248cedb98ecb7d1c3e
#
_entry.id   5f1a9fa5a934f4248cedb98ecb7d1c3e
#
_cell.length_a   1.000
_cell.length_b   1.000
_cell.length_c   1.000
_cell.angle_alpha   90.00
_cell.angle_beta   90.00
_cell.angle_gamma   90.00
#
_symmetry.space_group_name_H-M   'P 1'
#
loop_
_entity.id
_entity.type
_entity.pdbx_description
1 polymer ?
#
loop_
_entity_poly.entity_id
_entity_poly.type
_entity_poly.pdbx_seq_one_letter_code
_entity_poly.pdbx_strand_id
1 'polypeptide(L)'
;MSILFINGSPNKDGNTIKLAGNLLEGKEYNILHLVDYKIYSYGQEYADDQFMEVIEKMKEADSIVLGSPLYWHSMSGSVRNLLDRSYGVIAEKEFQGKKLFFVFQGASPTQEQLAAGDYTVGRYAMLYGMDYQGMATNKTEAQKLAENL
;
A
#
# COMPACT_ATOMS: atom_id res chain seq x y z
N MET A 1 11.27 -5.81 14.66
CA MET A 1 10.84 -5.17 13.40
C MET A 1 9.35 -5.34 13.22
N SER A 2 8.62 -4.27 13.07
CA SER A 2 7.16 -4.28 12.91
C SER A 2 6.78 -4.16 11.44
N ILE A 3 5.82 -4.96 11.01
CA ILE A 3 5.31 -4.96 9.63
C ILE A 3 3.83 -4.62 9.64
N LEU A 4 3.43 -3.68 8.79
CA LEU A 4 2.04 -3.32 8.56
C LEU A 4 1.66 -3.67 7.12
N PHE A 5 0.67 -4.53 6.95
CA PHE A 5 0.04 -4.74 5.64
C PHE A 5 -1.20 -3.87 5.53
N ILE A 6 -1.22 -2.97 4.55
CA ILE A 6 -2.36 -2.11 4.21
C ILE A 6 -3.10 -2.77 3.05
N ASN A 7 -4.29 -3.27 3.33
CA ASN A 7 -5.13 -3.92 2.32
C ASN A 7 -6.05 -2.89 1.65
N GLY A 8 -5.77 -2.60 0.40
CA GLY A 8 -6.59 -1.70 -0.43
C GLY A 8 -7.77 -2.39 -1.14
N SER A 9 -7.97 -3.69 -0.93
CA SER A 9 -9.13 -4.41 -1.42
C SER A 9 -10.30 -4.30 -0.44
N PRO A 10 -11.55 -4.20 -0.92
CA PRO A 10 -12.71 -4.33 -0.05
C PRO A 10 -12.90 -5.76 0.47
N ASN A 11 -12.24 -6.74 -0.13
CA ASN A 11 -12.32 -8.15 0.26
C ASN A 11 -11.21 -8.46 1.28
N LYS A 12 -11.63 -9.03 2.42
CA LYS A 12 -10.70 -9.38 3.51
C LYS A 12 -10.09 -10.78 3.37
N ASP A 13 -10.48 -11.53 2.34
CA ASP A 13 -10.00 -12.88 2.03
C ASP A 13 -9.76 -13.10 0.52
N GLY A 14 -9.60 -12.02 -0.23
CA GLY A 14 -9.44 -12.06 -1.68
C GLY A 14 -7.99 -12.20 -2.16
N ASN A 15 -7.80 -11.93 -3.45
CA ASN A 15 -6.51 -12.15 -4.12
C ASN A 15 -5.41 -11.20 -3.65
N THR A 16 -5.75 -9.97 -3.24
CA THR A 16 -4.77 -9.04 -2.69
C THR A 16 -4.19 -9.56 -1.37
N ILE A 17 -5.04 -10.07 -0.48
CA ILE A 17 -4.61 -10.71 0.78
C ILE A 17 -3.73 -11.92 0.51
N LYS A 18 -4.12 -12.77 -0.46
CA LYS A 18 -3.34 -13.97 -0.81
C LYS A 18 -1.95 -13.61 -1.33
N LEU A 19 -1.86 -12.61 -2.18
CA LEU A 19 -0.59 -12.15 -2.73
C LEU A 19 0.31 -11.55 -1.64
N ALA A 20 -0.25 -10.70 -0.77
CA ALA A 20 0.49 -10.19 0.38
C ALA A 20 0.92 -11.31 1.33
N GLY A 21 0.08 -12.32 1.53
CA GLY A 21 0.40 -13.51 2.32
C GLY A 21 1.60 -14.30 1.76
N ASN A 22 1.76 -14.35 0.45
CA ASN A 22 2.94 -14.97 -0.15
C ASN A 22 4.22 -14.19 0.13
N LEU A 23 4.14 -12.87 0.19
CA LEU A 23 5.26 -12.01 0.56
C LEU A 23 5.58 -12.11 2.05
N LEU A 24 4.56 -12.24 2.88
CA LEU A 24 4.66 -12.20 4.34
C LEU A 24 4.72 -13.60 4.99
N GLU A 25 4.91 -14.66 4.20
CA GLU A 25 4.93 -16.02 4.70
C GLU A 25 5.97 -16.20 5.81
N GLY A 26 5.54 -16.74 6.95
CA GLY A 26 6.40 -16.95 8.12
C GLY A 26 6.75 -15.70 8.91
N LYS A 27 6.14 -14.57 8.61
CA LYS A 27 6.35 -13.30 9.34
C LYS A 27 5.14 -12.97 10.21
N GLU A 28 5.40 -12.31 11.33
CA GLU A 28 4.36 -11.67 12.12
C GLU A 28 4.09 -10.27 11.56
N TYR A 29 2.83 -9.92 11.37
CA TYR A 29 2.44 -8.62 10.84
C TYR A 29 1.03 -8.23 11.27
N ASN A 30 0.75 -6.95 11.24
CA ASN A 30 -0.59 -6.41 11.43
C ASN A 30 -1.24 -6.11 10.08
N ILE A 31 -2.55 -6.24 10.00
CA ILE A 31 -3.33 -5.89 8.80
C ILE A 31 -4.19 -4.68 9.10
N LEU A 32 -4.17 -3.72 8.19
CA LEU A 32 -5.09 -2.59 8.17
C LEU A 32 -5.93 -2.69 6.90
N HIS A 33 -7.24 -2.88 7.06
CA HIS A 33 -8.16 -2.91 5.92
C HIS A 33 -8.67 -1.50 5.66
N LEU A 34 -8.33 -0.92 4.52
CA LEU A 34 -8.77 0.45 4.19
C LEU A 34 -10.28 0.57 4.11
N VAL A 35 -10.99 -0.53 3.79
CA VAL A 35 -12.46 -0.56 3.75
C VAL A 35 -13.10 -0.26 5.12
N ASP A 36 -12.36 -0.46 6.20
CA ASP A 36 -12.85 -0.19 7.57
C ASP A 36 -12.63 1.26 8.00
N TYR A 37 -12.00 2.10 7.18
CA TYR A 37 -11.67 3.47 7.49
C TYR A 37 -12.35 4.44 6.54
N LYS A 38 -12.82 5.55 7.10
CA LYS A 38 -13.38 6.66 6.32
C LYS A 38 -12.25 7.58 5.88
N ILE A 39 -11.75 7.38 4.68
CA ILE A 39 -10.76 8.24 4.06
C ILE A 39 -11.43 8.90 2.86
N TYR A 40 -11.81 10.16 3.02
CA TYR A 40 -12.47 10.91 1.96
C TYR A 40 -11.48 11.35 0.89
N SER A 41 -12.00 11.75 -0.25
CA SER A 41 -11.18 12.21 -1.37
C SER A 41 -10.48 13.52 -1.06
N TYR A 42 -9.37 13.76 -1.71
CA TYR A 42 -8.65 15.03 -1.60
C TYR A 42 -9.60 16.22 -1.88
N GLY A 43 -9.58 17.20 -1.01
CA GLY A 43 -10.47 18.37 -1.08
C GLY A 43 -11.75 18.24 -0.27
N GLN A 44 -12.11 17.04 0.18
CA GLN A 44 -13.26 16.84 1.06
C GLN A 44 -12.82 16.97 2.53
N GLU A 45 -13.63 17.65 3.32
CA GLU A 45 -13.37 17.84 4.76
C GLU A 45 -14.61 17.43 5.54
N TYR A 46 -14.50 16.30 6.28
CA TYR A 46 -15.56 15.77 7.13
C TYR A 46 -15.00 15.43 8.50
N ALA A 47 -15.81 15.70 9.55
CA ALA A 47 -15.39 15.50 10.94
C ALA A 47 -15.08 14.04 11.29
N ASP A 48 -15.66 13.09 10.57
CA ASP A 48 -15.46 11.65 10.80
C ASP A 48 -14.34 11.04 9.93
N ASP A 49 -13.54 11.86 9.28
CA ASP A 49 -12.40 11.40 8.48
C ASP A 49 -11.35 10.71 9.36
N GLN A 50 -10.85 9.57 8.91
CA GLN A 50 -9.92 8.74 9.66
C GLN A 50 -8.53 8.63 8.99
N PHE A 51 -8.21 9.55 8.07
CA PHE A 51 -6.93 9.53 7.39
C PHE A 51 -5.75 9.55 8.35
N MET A 52 -5.78 10.42 9.35
CA MET A 52 -4.67 10.54 10.31
C MET A 52 -4.52 9.29 11.19
N GLU A 53 -5.58 8.55 11.46
CA GLU A 53 -5.49 7.26 12.17
C GLU A 53 -4.65 6.26 11.39
N VAL A 54 -4.83 6.21 10.07
CA VAL A 54 -4.05 5.34 9.18
C VAL A 54 -2.59 5.81 9.15
N ILE A 55 -2.35 7.10 9.04
CA ILE A 55 -0.99 7.66 9.03
C ILE A 55 -0.24 7.32 10.33
N GLU A 56 -0.89 7.43 11.49
CA GLU A 56 -0.25 7.08 12.77
C GLU A 56 0.14 5.60 12.80
N LYS A 57 -0.70 4.71 12.29
CA LYS A 57 -0.33 3.28 12.16
C LYS A 57 0.84 3.06 11.20
N MET A 58 0.91 3.81 10.12
CA MET A 58 2.06 3.76 9.21
C MET A 58 3.35 4.23 9.89
N LYS A 59 3.26 5.25 10.74
CA LYS A 59 4.41 5.75 11.50
C LYS A 59 4.97 4.72 12.48
N GLU A 60 4.13 3.89 13.07
CA GLU A 60 4.53 2.86 14.02
C GLU A 60 5.26 1.68 13.38
N ALA A 61 5.08 1.44 12.08
CA ALA A 61 5.66 0.31 11.38
C ALA A 61 7.06 0.61 10.84
N ASP A 62 7.93 -0.39 10.85
CA ASP A 62 9.25 -0.33 10.22
C ASP A 62 9.18 -0.66 8.73
N SER A 63 8.30 -1.58 8.37
CA SER A 63 8.05 -2.00 6.99
C SER A 63 6.55 -1.96 6.69
N ILE A 64 6.21 -1.47 5.50
CA ILE A 64 4.84 -1.36 5.04
C ILE A 64 4.70 -2.18 3.76
N VAL A 65 3.70 -3.04 3.71
CA VAL A 65 3.27 -3.72 2.50
C VAL A 65 1.95 -3.07 2.08
N LEU A 66 1.95 -2.39 0.94
CA LEU A 66 0.75 -1.80 0.36
C LEU A 66 0.20 -2.77 -0.68
N GLY A 67 -1.05 -3.19 -0.50
CA GLY A 67 -1.72 -4.08 -1.45
C GLY A 67 -2.90 -3.39 -2.12
N SER A 68 -3.01 -3.56 -3.43
CA SER A 68 -4.14 -3.05 -4.21
C SER A 68 -4.59 -4.04 -5.26
N PRO A 69 -5.91 -4.22 -5.43
CA PRO A 69 -6.42 -4.77 -6.67
C PRO A 69 -6.28 -3.73 -7.79
N LEU A 70 -6.30 -4.22 -9.02
CA LEU A 70 -6.35 -3.37 -10.20
C LEU A 70 -7.81 -3.19 -10.61
N TYR A 71 -8.35 -2.00 -10.38
CA TYR A 71 -9.70 -1.60 -10.76
C TYR A 71 -9.64 -0.49 -11.80
N TRP A 72 -10.38 -0.61 -12.87
CA TRP A 72 -10.38 0.40 -13.93
C TRP A 72 -8.98 0.85 -14.33
N HIS A 73 -8.11 -0.13 -14.60
CA HIS A 73 -6.76 0.07 -15.13
C HIS A 73 -5.75 0.71 -14.15
N SER A 74 -6.10 0.84 -12.87
CA SER A 74 -5.24 1.49 -11.88
C SER A 74 -5.44 0.87 -10.49
N MET A 75 -4.79 1.43 -9.49
CA MET A 75 -5.00 1.02 -8.10
C MET A 75 -6.41 1.34 -7.63
N SER A 76 -6.88 0.65 -6.59
CA SER A 76 -8.21 0.87 -6.04
C SER A 76 -8.39 2.30 -5.55
N GLY A 77 -9.63 2.78 -5.52
CA GLY A 77 -9.95 4.12 -5.05
C GLY A 77 -9.51 4.37 -3.62
N SER A 78 -9.57 3.37 -2.74
CA SER A 78 -9.13 3.52 -1.35
C SER A 78 -7.61 3.72 -1.25
N VAL A 79 -6.82 3.02 -2.05
CA VAL A 79 -5.37 3.24 -2.12
C VAL A 79 -5.09 4.61 -2.71
N ARG A 80 -5.77 4.98 -3.79
CA ARG A 80 -5.59 6.29 -4.41
C ARG A 80 -5.91 7.42 -3.45
N ASN A 81 -7.00 7.32 -2.68
CA ASN A 81 -7.34 8.30 -1.65
C ASN A 81 -6.24 8.41 -0.58
N LEU A 82 -5.69 7.29 -0.13
CA LEU A 82 -4.58 7.31 0.82
C LEU A 82 -3.39 8.10 0.29
N LEU A 83 -3.00 7.86 -0.96
CA LEU A 83 -1.88 8.58 -1.59
C LEU A 83 -2.21 10.05 -1.80
N ASP A 84 -3.37 10.37 -2.38
CA ASP A 84 -3.77 11.74 -2.67
C ASP A 84 -3.88 12.57 -1.39
N ARG A 85 -4.45 12.01 -0.33
CA ARG A 85 -4.65 12.69 0.95
C ARG A 85 -3.33 12.99 1.67
N SER A 86 -2.28 12.27 1.36
CA SER A 86 -0.95 12.54 1.91
C SER A 86 -0.38 13.88 1.41
N TYR A 87 -0.83 14.32 0.23
CA TYR A 87 -0.33 15.55 -0.38
C TYR A 87 -0.67 16.79 0.49
N GLY A 88 0.36 17.58 0.81
CA GLY A 88 0.22 18.79 1.61
C GLY A 88 -0.06 18.57 3.09
N VAL A 89 -0.22 17.34 3.55
CA VAL A 89 -0.50 16.99 4.95
C VAL A 89 0.69 16.30 5.60
N ILE A 90 1.30 15.34 4.87
CA ILE A 90 2.45 14.59 5.36
C ILE A 90 3.74 15.32 4.94
N ALA A 91 4.63 15.53 5.90
CA ALA A 91 5.91 16.21 5.62
C ALA A 91 6.78 15.32 4.72
N GLU A 92 7.59 15.96 3.88
CA GLU A 92 8.63 15.24 3.14
C GLU A 92 9.50 14.44 4.12
N LYS A 93 9.82 13.21 3.74
CA LYS A 93 10.63 12.29 4.55
C LYS A 93 9.99 11.92 5.91
N GLU A 94 8.67 12.09 6.07
CA GLU A 94 7.95 11.70 7.30
C GLU A 94 8.15 10.21 7.64
N PHE A 95 8.26 9.37 6.63
CA PHE A 95 8.46 7.94 6.78
C PHE A 95 9.91 7.50 6.51
N GLN A 96 10.86 8.40 6.78
CA GLN A 96 12.29 8.17 6.52
C GLN A 96 12.77 6.82 7.09
N GLY A 97 13.39 6.03 6.22
CA GLY A 97 14.00 4.76 6.58
C GLY A 97 13.06 3.58 6.66
N LYS A 98 11.75 3.78 6.49
CA LYS A 98 10.80 2.67 6.42
C LYS A 98 10.89 1.99 5.05
N LYS A 99 10.74 0.67 5.02
CA LYS A 99 10.65 -0.07 3.76
C LYS A 99 9.21 -0.05 3.25
N LEU A 100 9.04 0.11 1.95
CA LEU A 100 7.73 0.01 1.29
C LEU A 100 7.76 -1.06 0.21
N PHE A 101 6.85 -2.01 0.31
CA PHE A 101 6.61 -3.08 -0.65
C PHE A 101 5.24 -2.86 -1.29
N PHE A 102 5.11 -3.15 -2.57
CA PHE A 102 3.83 -3.04 -3.26
C PHE A 102 3.40 -4.39 -3.84
N VAL A 103 2.18 -4.83 -3.56
CA VAL A 103 1.57 -5.99 -4.21
C VAL A 103 0.36 -5.52 -5.01
N PHE A 104 0.35 -5.84 -6.29
CA PHE A 104 -0.61 -5.30 -7.25
C PHE A 104 -1.09 -6.40 -8.19
N GLN A 105 -2.39 -6.67 -8.21
CA GLN A 105 -2.94 -7.78 -8.97
C GLN A 105 -4.32 -7.46 -9.55
N GLY A 106 -4.67 -8.13 -10.62
CA GLY A 106 -5.96 -8.04 -11.28
C GLY A 106 -6.22 -9.23 -12.18
N ALA A 107 -7.39 -9.26 -12.82
CA ALA A 107 -7.81 -10.39 -13.65
C ALA A 107 -7.00 -10.52 -14.94
N SER A 108 -6.67 -9.40 -15.58
CA SER A 108 -5.93 -9.37 -16.85
C SER A 108 -5.17 -8.06 -16.97
N PRO A 109 -4.19 -7.79 -16.11
CA PRO A 109 -3.45 -6.54 -16.17
C PRO A 109 -2.52 -6.51 -17.39
N THR A 110 -2.39 -5.34 -18.03
CA THR A 110 -1.33 -5.11 -19.01
C THR A 110 -0.04 -4.72 -18.29
N GLN A 111 1.09 -4.91 -18.97
CA GLN A 111 2.38 -4.47 -18.42
C GLN A 111 2.41 -2.95 -18.18
N GLU A 112 1.75 -2.18 -19.04
CA GLU A 112 1.65 -0.72 -18.89
C GLU A 112 0.89 -0.33 -17.62
N GLN A 113 -0.21 -1.01 -17.31
CA GLN A 113 -1.00 -0.76 -16.10
C GLN A 113 -0.19 -1.07 -14.85
N LEU A 114 0.48 -2.21 -14.84
CA LEU A 114 1.33 -2.61 -13.72
C LEU A 114 2.50 -1.64 -13.52
N ALA A 115 3.18 -1.27 -14.60
CA ALA A 115 4.28 -0.31 -14.56
C ALA A 115 3.85 1.07 -14.06
N ALA A 116 2.64 1.51 -14.43
CA ALA A 116 2.10 2.79 -13.96
C ALA A 116 1.86 2.77 -12.43
N GLY A 117 1.34 1.67 -11.90
CA GLY A 117 1.17 1.50 -10.45
C GLY A 117 2.50 1.47 -9.71
N ASP A 118 3.46 0.73 -10.23
CA ASP A 118 4.83 0.66 -9.69
C ASP A 118 5.49 2.04 -9.65
N TYR A 119 5.38 2.79 -10.74
CA TYR A 119 5.90 4.15 -10.83
C TYR A 119 5.26 5.06 -9.77
N THR A 120 3.93 5.05 -9.65
CA THR A 120 3.21 5.89 -8.69
C THR A 120 3.64 5.60 -7.25
N VAL A 121 3.68 4.33 -6.87
CA VAL A 121 4.04 3.94 -5.49
C VAL A 121 5.51 4.23 -5.22
N GLY A 122 6.38 3.99 -6.19
CA GLY A 122 7.80 4.32 -6.07
C GLY A 122 8.04 5.82 -5.87
N ARG A 123 7.30 6.67 -6.57
CA ARG A 123 7.37 8.14 -6.42
C ARG A 123 6.85 8.59 -5.04
N TYR A 124 5.75 7.99 -4.59
CA TYR A 124 5.24 8.24 -3.25
C TYR A 124 6.27 7.90 -2.18
N ALA A 125 6.86 6.72 -2.28
CA ALA A 125 7.92 6.30 -1.36
C ALA A 125 9.08 7.28 -1.31
N MET A 126 9.56 7.70 -2.48
CA MET A 126 10.70 8.62 -2.59
C MET A 126 10.41 9.95 -1.91
N LEU A 127 9.24 10.55 -2.14
CA LEU A 127 8.89 11.84 -1.55
C LEU A 127 8.86 11.78 -0.03
N TYR A 128 8.32 10.69 0.53
CA TYR A 128 8.18 10.55 1.99
C TYR A 128 9.35 9.84 2.67
N GLY A 129 10.43 9.59 1.96
CA GLY A 129 11.68 9.06 2.51
C GLY A 129 11.69 7.54 2.74
N MET A 130 10.75 6.83 2.15
CA MET A 130 10.72 5.37 2.25
C MET A 130 11.68 4.71 1.26
N ASP A 131 12.25 3.58 1.67
CA ASP A 131 13.06 2.73 0.83
C ASP A 131 12.14 1.76 0.07
N TYR A 132 11.85 2.09 -1.21
CA TYR A 132 10.96 1.30 -2.03
C TYR A 132 11.61 0.00 -2.49
N GLN A 133 11.03 -1.13 -2.11
CA GLN A 133 11.57 -2.45 -2.39
C GLN A 133 11.08 -3.03 -3.72
N GLY A 134 10.05 -2.45 -4.32
CA GLY A 134 9.49 -2.88 -5.59
C GLY A 134 8.09 -3.44 -5.50
N MET A 135 7.63 -3.98 -6.62
CA MET A 135 6.28 -4.49 -6.79
C MET A 135 6.29 -5.99 -7.09
N ALA A 136 5.36 -6.71 -6.51
CA ALA A 136 5.06 -8.09 -6.87
C ALA A 136 3.64 -8.20 -7.42
N THR A 137 3.47 -8.92 -8.52
CA THR A 137 2.19 -9.12 -9.21
C THR A 137 1.71 -10.57 -9.19
N ASN A 138 2.56 -11.48 -8.71
CA ASN A 138 2.27 -12.90 -8.60
C ASN A 138 3.05 -13.53 -7.44
N LYS A 139 2.73 -14.78 -7.13
CA LYS A 139 3.35 -15.51 -6.02
C LYS A 139 4.88 -15.58 -6.11
N THR A 140 5.41 -15.87 -7.27
CA THR A 140 6.87 -16.01 -7.47
C THR A 140 7.58 -14.69 -7.20
N GLU A 141 7.06 -13.60 -7.73
CA GLU A 141 7.60 -12.25 -7.46
C GLU A 141 7.48 -11.86 -5.99
N ALA A 142 6.35 -12.20 -5.36
CA ALA A 142 6.14 -11.91 -3.93
C ALA A 142 7.15 -12.65 -3.06
N GLN A 143 7.39 -13.94 -3.32
CA GLN A 143 8.38 -14.73 -2.58
C GLN A 143 9.81 -14.22 -2.77
N LYS A 144 10.14 -13.77 -3.97
CA LYS A 144 11.44 -13.13 -4.23
C LYS A 144 11.58 -11.80 -3.49
N LEU A 145 10.54 -10.97 -3.55
CA LEU A 145 10.53 -9.67 -2.88
C LEU A 145 10.62 -9.80 -1.35
N ALA A 146 10.10 -10.91 -0.80
CA ALA A 146 10.18 -11.21 0.63
C ALA A 146 11.61 -11.31 1.18
N GLU A 147 12.59 -11.56 0.31
CA GLU A 147 14.01 -11.62 0.71
C GLU A 147 14.52 -10.25 1.24
N ASN A 148 13.81 -9.19 0.94
CA ASN A 148 14.16 -7.83 1.38
C ASN A 148 13.50 -7.42 2.72
N LEU A 149 12.67 -8.28 3.30
CA LEU A 149 12.02 -8.02 4.59
C LEU A 149 13.00 -8.06 5.76
#